data_dfd1f84149827ce1184638ea558a3a62
#
_entry.id   dfd1f84149827ce1184638ea558a3a62
#
_cell.length_a   1.000
_cell.length_b   1.000
_cell.length_c   1.000
_cell.angle_alpha   90.00
_cell.angle_beta   90.00
_cell.angle_gamma   90.00
#
_symmetry.space_group_name_H-M   'P 1'
#
loop_
_entity.id
_entity.type
_entity.pdbx_description
1 polymer ?
#
loop_
_entity_poly.entity_id
_entity_poly.type
_entity_poly.pdbx_seq_one_letter_code
_entity_poly.pdbx_strand_id
1 'polypeptide(L)'
;VADFFFFFKLISLVRLQKIDSKLDQIQILKGELPMEVKDLEDEIEGLHARQVRVEEEINGINEFIEQKKDEIKEAQALIKKYEKQSDNVKNNREFEAINKEIEMQQLQEKLCEKHIKDATEEIADKARQLELAKKAVGAKESNLAAKKGELEKIIAETEKEEKHFDKNIQSAREDVEPRLLMSYDRIRQNYRNGLAVVPVERDA
;
A
#
# COMPACT_ATOMS: atom_id res chain seq x y z
N VAL A 1 45.95 -37.21 25.87
CA VAL A 1 44.61 -37.71 26.24
C VAL A 1 43.66 -36.53 26.57
N ALA A 2 44.13 -35.50 27.32
CA ALA A 2 43.34 -34.34 27.69
C ALA A 2 42.93 -33.49 26.46
N ASP A 3 43.82 -33.27 25.49
CA ASP A 3 43.56 -32.47 24.28
C ASP A 3 42.53 -33.13 23.36
N PHE A 4 42.50 -34.44 23.29
CA PHE A 4 41.55 -35.20 22.50
C PHE A 4 40.11 -35.09 23.07
N PHE A 5 39.99 -35.10 24.39
CA PHE A 5 38.72 -34.97 25.08
C PHE A 5 38.16 -33.54 24.99
N PHE A 6 39.02 -32.52 25.03
CA PHE A 6 38.66 -31.14 24.83
C PHE A 6 38.18 -30.88 23.40
N PHE A 7 38.83 -31.47 22.41
CA PHE A 7 38.47 -31.37 21.00
C PHE A 7 37.08 -31.96 20.73
N PHE A 8 36.72 -33.10 21.31
CA PHE A 8 35.37 -33.66 21.19
C PHE A 8 34.28 -32.73 21.79
N LYS A 9 34.53 -32.15 22.95
CA LYS A 9 33.62 -31.19 23.59
C LYS A 9 33.38 -29.96 22.70
N LEU A 10 34.41 -29.45 22.07
CA LEU A 10 34.31 -28.32 21.16
C LEU A 10 33.53 -28.67 19.88
N ILE A 11 33.74 -29.85 19.32
CA ILE A 11 32.98 -30.34 18.16
C ILE A 11 31.49 -30.44 18.49
N SER A 12 31.10 -30.96 19.65
CA SER A 12 29.72 -31.06 20.09
C SER A 12 29.06 -29.68 20.22
N LEU A 13 29.77 -28.68 20.77
CA LEU A 13 29.31 -27.29 20.84
C LEU A 13 29.13 -26.66 19.46
N VAL A 14 30.08 -26.86 18.54
CA VAL A 14 30.00 -26.35 17.17
C VAL A 14 28.81 -26.97 16.43
N ARG A 15 28.57 -28.29 16.63
CA ARG A 15 27.44 -29.00 16.05
C ARG A 15 26.11 -28.43 16.58
N LEU A 16 26.00 -28.23 17.89
CA LEU A 16 24.83 -27.63 18.52
C LEU A 16 24.59 -26.23 17.96
N GLN A 17 25.62 -25.37 17.91
CA GLN A 17 25.51 -24.01 17.37
C GLN A 17 25.05 -23.97 15.92
N LYS A 18 25.51 -24.91 15.07
CA LYS A 18 25.03 -24.98 13.67
C LYS A 18 23.53 -25.26 13.56
N ILE A 19 23.01 -26.13 14.45
CA ILE A 19 21.58 -26.45 14.48
C ILE A 19 20.79 -25.23 15.00
N ASP A 20 21.22 -24.66 16.10
CA ASP A 20 20.61 -23.47 16.69
C ASP A 20 20.58 -22.28 15.73
N SER A 21 21.69 -22.03 15.01
CA SER A 21 21.75 -20.94 14.04
C SER A 21 20.81 -21.15 12.86
N LYS A 22 20.55 -22.37 12.45
CA LYS A 22 19.54 -22.66 11.43
C LYS A 22 18.11 -22.42 11.94
N LEU A 23 17.83 -22.80 13.18
CA LEU A 23 16.54 -22.50 13.80
C LEU A 23 16.30 -20.99 13.95
N ASP A 24 17.33 -20.24 14.33
CA ASP A 24 17.23 -18.77 14.37
C ASP A 24 16.90 -18.19 13.00
N GLN A 25 17.55 -18.68 11.94
CA GLN A 25 17.25 -18.25 10.57
C GLN A 25 15.80 -18.54 10.17
N ILE A 26 15.29 -19.73 10.52
CA ILE A 26 13.89 -20.10 10.30
C ILE A 26 12.95 -19.15 11.06
N GLN A 27 13.24 -18.84 12.31
CA GLN A 27 12.43 -17.94 13.13
C GLN A 27 12.42 -16.50 12.59
N ILE A 28 13.58 -16.02 12.09
CA ILE A 28 13.68 -14.71 11.44
C ILE A 28 12.81 -14.68 10.18
N LEU A 29 12.93 -15.68 9.31
CA LEU A 29 12.13 -15.77 8.09
C LEU A 29 10.61 -15.82 8.39
N LYS A 30 10.21 -16.60 9.39
CA LYS A 30 8.81 -16.67 9.85
C LYS A 30 8.29 -15.33 10.40
N GLY A 31 9.17 -14.47 10.90
CA GLY A 31 8.80 -13.14 11.39
C GLY A 31 8.78 -12.07 10.31
N GLU A 32 9.72 -12.08 9.38
CA GLU A 32 9.89 -11.05 8.35
C GLU A 32 8.83 -11.16 7.23
N LEU A 33 8.57 -12.36 6.73
CA LEU A 33 7.64 -12.59 5.62
C LEU A 33 6.19 -12.14 5.90
N PRO A 34 5.60 -12.42 7.08
CA PRO A 34 4.28 -11.89 7.42
C PRO A 34 4.24 -10.37 7.50
N MET A 35 5.32 -9.72 7.92
CA MET A 35 5.44 -8.26 7.95
C MET A 35 5.44 -7.68 6.54
N GLU A 36 6.20 -8.25 5.61
CA GLU A 36 6.19 -7.81 4.21
C GLU A 36 4.82 -7.95 3.55
N VAL A 37 4.09 -9.03 3.85
CA VAL A 37 2.72 -9.23 3.36
C VAL A 37 1.80 -8.17 3.93
N LYS A 38 1.90 -7.87 5.22
CA LYS A 38 1.11 -6.83 5.87
C LYS A 38 1.40 -5.44 5.30
N ASP A 39 2.67 -5.09 5.11
CA ASP A 39 3.07 -3.81 4.53
C ASP A 39 2.47 -3.63 3.12
N LEU A 40 2.44 -4.70 2.30
CA LEU A 40 1.78 -4.69 1.00
C LEU A 40 0.26 -4.55 1.09
N GLU A 41 -0.38 -5.17 2.08
CA GLU A 41 -1.82 -5.01 2.33
C GLU A 41 -2.16 -3.56 2.71
N ASP A 42 -1.40 -2.97 3.62
CA ASP A 42 -1.56 -1.58 4.05
C ASP A 42 -1.34 -0.59 2.88
N GLU A 43 -0.35 -0.87 2.00
CA GLU A 43 -0.12 -0.08 0.79
C GLU A 43 -1.29 -0.16 -0.19
N ILE A 44 -1.83 -1.36 -0.41
CA ILE A 44 -3.00 -1.57 -1.29
C ILE A 44 -4.23 -0.87 -0.73
N GLU A 45 -4.47 -0.93 0.57
CA GLU A 45 -5.57 -0.22 1.24
C GLU A 45 -5.44 1.30 1.03
N GLY A 46 -4.24 1.85 1.18
CA GLY A 46 -3.95 3.26 0.90
C GLY A 46 -4.22 3.65 -0.56
N LEU A 47 -3.89 2.79 -1.52
CA LEU A 47 -4.18 3.01 -2.94
C LEU A 47 -5.68 2.94 -3.24
N HIS A 48 -6.43 2.02 -2.63
CA HIS A 48 -7.87 1.94 -2.75
C HIS A 48 -8.56 3.19 -2.16
N ALA A 49 -8.13 3.65 -1.00
CA ALA A 49 -8.65 4.88 -0.40
C ALA A 49 -8.43 6.10 -1.31
N ARG A 50 -7.28 6.17 -1.98
CA ARG A 50 -6.99 7.21 -2.97
C ARG A 50 -7.89 7.10 -4.21
N GLN A 51 -8.12 5.87 -4.69
CA GLN A 51 -9.01 5.61 -5.82
C GLN A 51 -10.43 6.08 -5.54
N VAL A 52 -11.00 5.71 -4.38
CA VAL A 52 -12.33 6.14 -3.94
C VAL A 52 -12.43 7.66 -3.89
N ARG A 53 -11.42 8.34 -3.34
CA ARG A 53 -11.39 9.80 -3.28
C ARG A 53 -11.43 10.45 -4.67
N VAL A 54 -10.68 9.93 -5.64
CA VAL A 54 -10.70 10.45 -7.01
C VAL A 54 -12.06 10.19 -7.67
N GLU A 55 -12.70 9.05 -7.41
CA GLU A 55 -14.06 8.75 -7.89
C GLU A 55 -15.10 9.71 -7.29
N GLU A 56 -15.00 10.04 -6.00
CA GLU A 56 -15.85 11.04 -5.34
C GLU A 56 -15.64 12.44 -5.93
N GLU A 57 -14.40 12.83 -6.20
CA GLU A 57 -14.10 14.11 -6.86
C GLU A 57 -14.71 14.19 -8.27
N ILE A 58 -14.62 13.12 -9.07
CA ILE A 58 -15.26 13.04 -10.39
C ILE A 58 -16.78 13.18 -10.26
N ASN A 59 -17.39 12.52 -9.28
CA ASN A 59 -18.83 12.63 -9.04
C ASN A 59 -19.24 14.06 -8.66
N GLY A 60 -18.47 14.73 -7.80
CA GLY A 60 -18.71 16.12 -7.44
C GLY A 60 -18.62 17.08 -8.65
N ILE A 61 -17.66 16.85 -9.55
CA ILE A 61 -17.53 17.64 -10.79
C ILE A 61 -18.71 17.37 -11.73
N ASN A 62 -19.19 16.13 -11.82
CA ASN A 62 -20.38 15.80 -12.62
C ASN A 62 -21.65 16.51 -12.07
N GLU A 63 -21.84 16.53 -10.76
CA GLU A 63 -22.93 17.28 -10.12
C GLU A 63 -22.84 18.78 -10.42
N PHE A 64 -21.63 19.34 -10.35
CA PHE A 64 -21.40 20.75 -10.74
C PHE A 64 -21.77 21.01 -12.21
N ILE A 65 -21.40 20.11 -13.12
CA ILE A 65 -21.78 20.23 -14.55
C ILE A 65 -23.30 20.21 -14.71
N GLU A 66 -24.02 19.33 -14.03
CA GLU A 66 -25.49 19.29 -14.11
C GLU A 66 -26.13 20.57 -13.55
N GLN A 67 -25.65 21.12 -12.45
CA GLN A 67 -26.08 22.42 -11.94
C GLN A 67 -25.86 23.53 -12.96
N LYS A 68 -24.70 23.57 -13.64
CA LYS A 68 -24.44 24.59 -14.67
C LYS A 68 -25.32 24.42 -15.91
N LYS A 69 -25.67 23.20 -16.29
CA LYS A 69 -26.64 22.95 -17.35
C LYS A 69 -28.05 23.45 -16.99
N ASP A 70 -28.43 23.29 -15.74
CA ASP A 70 -29.76 23.81 -15.30
C ASP A 70 -29.75 25.32 -15.22
N GLU A 71 -28.68 25.98 -14.77
CA GLU A 71 -28.51 27.44 -14.86
C GLU A 71 -28.62 27.95 -16.31
N ILE A 72 -28.07 27.24 -17.29
CA ILE A 72 -28.21 27.56 -18.72
C ILE A 72 -29.67 27.49 -19.16
N LYS A 73 -30.41 26.44 -18.78
CA LYS A 73 -31.81 26.29 -19.10
C LYS A 73 -32.67 27.45 -18.52
N GLU A 74 -32.36 27.83 -17.28
CA GLU A 74 -33.03 28.97 -16.63
C GLU A 74 -32.71 30.28 -17.34
N ALA A 75 -31.45 30.55 -17.67
CA ALA A 75 -31.03 31.73 -18.41
C ALA A 75 -31.72 31.79 -19.79
N GLN A 76 -31.78 30.69 -20.52
CA GLN A 76 -32.48 30.61 -21.81
C GLN A 76 -33.99 30.84 -21.68
N ALA A 77 -34.62 30.37 -20.62
CA ALA A 77 -36.03 30.62 -20.34
C ALA A 77 -36.28 32.10 -20.04
N LEU A 78 -35.38 32.76 -19.29
CA LEU A 78 -35.43 34.18 -19.01
C LEU A 78 -35.22 35.03 -20.28
N ILE A 79 -34.27 34.69 -21.12
CA ILE A 79 -34.03 35.34 -22.42
C ILE A 79 -35.29 35.30 -23.25
N LYS A 80 -35.91 34.13 -23.44
CA LYS A 80 -37.17 33.98 -24.18
C LYS A 80 -38.32 34.81 -23.59
N LYS A 81 -38.36 34.95 -22.27
CA LYS A 81 -39.36 35.79 -21.58
C LYS A 81 -39.09 37.25 -21.83
N TYR A 82 -37.87 37.71 -21.73
CA TYR A 82 -37.50 39.12 -21.95
C TYR A 82 -37.62 39.51 -23.41
N GLU A 83 -37.31 38.65 -24.38
CA GLU A 83 -37.56 38.88 -25.80
C GLU A 83 -39.05 39.16 -26.08
N LYS A 84 -39.95 38.30 -25.53
CA LYS A 84 -41.42 38.52 -25.64
C LYS A 84 -41.88 39.81 -24.96
N GLN A 85 -41.23 40.23 -23.89
CA GLN A 85 -41.53 41.49 -23.22
C GLN A 85 -41.06 42.68 -24.06
N SER A 86 -39.88 42.58 -24.65
CA SER A 86 -39.28 43.59 -25.52
C SER A 86 -40.18 43.92 -26.73
N ASP A 87 -40.84 42.92 -27.32
CA ASP A 87 -41.78 43.10 -28.44
C ASP A 87 -43.02 43.96 -28.09
N ASN A 88 -43.37 44.03 -26.80
CA ASN A 88 -44.59 44.72 -26.33
C ASN A 88 -44.28 46.06 -25.69
N VAL A 89 -43.04 46.49 -25.55
CA VAL A 89 -42.64 47.74 -24.91
C VAL A 89 -42.70 48.90 -25.89
N LYS A 90 -43.28 49.99 -25.42
CA LYS A 90 -43.45 51.27 -26.21
C LYS A 90 -42.47 52.35 -25.73
N ASN A 91 -41.75 52.12 -24.63
CA ASN A 91 -40.89 53.12 -24.00
C ASN A 91 -39.42 52.77 -24.21
N ASN A 92 -38.62 53.63 -24.84
CA ASN A 92 -37.20 53.40 -25.12
C ASN A 92 -36.37 53.04 -23.86
N ARG A 93 -36.69 53.67 -22.72
CA ARG A 93 -35.95 53.40 -21.48
C ARG A 93 -36.20 51.98 -20.96
N GLU A 94 -37.41 51.49 -21.05
CA GLU A 94 -37.76 50.10 -20.68
C GLU A 94 -37.19 49.11 -21.67
N PHE A 95 -37.18 49.41 -22.96
CA PHE A 95 -36.56 48.62 -24.00
C PHE A 95 -35.04 48.44 -23.76
N GLU A 96 -34.33 49.53 -23.45
CA GLU A 96 -32.89 49.47 -23.12
C GLU A 96 -32.64 48.64 -21.86
N ALA A 97 -33.50 48.75 -20.83
CA ALA A 97 -33.38 47.96 -19.61
C ALA A 97 -33.55 46.45 -19.89
N ILE A 98 -34.54 46.06 -20.67
CA ILE A 98 -34.79 44.66 -21.06
C ILE A 98 -33.64 44.12 -21.90
N ASN A 99 -33.11 44.90 -22.83
CA ASN A 99 -31.96 44.48 -23.63
C ASN A 99 -30.71 44.23 -22.76
N LYS A 100 -30.47 45.04 -21.73
CA LYS A 100 -29.37 44.80 -20.78
C LYS A 100 -29.60 43.53 -19.98
N GLU A 101 -30.82 43.21 -19.59
CA GLU A 101 -31.14 41.94 -18.92
C GLU A 101 -30.90 40.74 -19.85
N ILE A 102 -31.25 40.84 -21.12
CA ILE A 102 -30.97 39.80 -22.12
C ILE A 102 -29.45 39.62 -22.27
N GLU A 103 -28.70 40.71 -22.41
CA GLU A 103 -27.22 40.64 -22.49
C GLU A 103 -26.62 40.00 -21.25
N MET A 104 -27.12 40.35 -20.05
CA MET A 104 -26.64 39.71 -18.80
C MET A 104 -26.91 38.21 -18.80
N GLN A 105 -28.11 37.76 -19.19
CA GLN A 105 -28.42 36.33 -19.25
C GLN A 105 -27.59 35.59 -20.30
N GLN A 106 -27.32 36.22 -21.46
CA GLN A 106 -26.40 35.65 -22.47
C GLN A 106 -24.95 35.53 -21.98
N LEU A 107 -24.49 36.52 -21.20
CA LEU A 107 -23.16 36.44 -20.57
C LEU A 107 -23.11 35.34 -19.51
N GLN A 108 -24.16 35.18 -18.71
CA GLN A 108 -24.28 34.10 -17.73
C GLN A 108 -24.26 32.72 -18.42
N GLU A 109 -25.01 32.56 -19.53
CA GLU A 109 -25.00 31.33 -20.32
C GLU A 109 -23.58 30.98 -20.81
N LYS A 110 -22.88 31.94 -21.42
CA LYS A 110 -21.50 31.75 -21.90
C LYS A 110 -20.50 31.40 -20.76
N LEU A 111 -20.71 32.01 -19.60
CA LEU A 111 -19.90 31.71 -18.42
C LEU A 111 -20.12 30.26 -17.94
N CYS A 112 -21.37 29.82 -17.88
CA CYS A 112 -21.74 28.46 -17.53
C CYS A 112 -21.17 27.44 -18.55
N GLU A 113 -21.28 27.74 -19.86
CA GLU A 113 -20.68 26.90 -20.90
C GLU A 113 -19.16 26.75 -20.74
N LYS A 114 -18.49 27.88 -20.42
CA LYS A 114 -17.05 27.82 -20.13
C LYS A 114 -16.73 26.95 -18.92
N HIS A 115 -17.47 27.11 -17.82
CA HIS A 115 -17.29 26.28 -16.62
C HIS A 115 -17.52 24.80 -16.91
N ILE A 116 -18.52 24.45 -17.74
CA ILE A 116 -18.78 23.06 -18.16
C ILE A 116 -17.59 22.52 -18.96
N LYS A 117 -17.04 23.32 -19.87
CA LYS A 117 -15.88 22.91 -20.66
C LYS A 117 -14.67 22.66 -19.77
N ASP A 118 -14.33 23.61 -18.89
CA ASP A 118 -13.18 23.50 -17.98
C ASP A 118 -13.34 22.27 -17.06
N ALA A 119 -14.55 22.07 -16.50
CA ALA A 119 -14.89 20.91 -15.67
C ALA A 119 -14.81 19.58 -16.44
N THR A 120 -15.20 19.56 -17.71
CA THR A 120 -15.09 18.35 -18.55
C THR A 120 -13.64 17.98 -18.84
N GLU A 121 -12.78 18.96 -19.05
CA GLU A 121 -11.33 18.75 -19.20
C GLU A 121 -10.73 18.21 -17.90
N GLU A 122 -11.15 18.73 -16.74
CA GLU A 122 -10.71 18.24 -15.43
C GLU A 122 -11.14 16.79 -15.19
N ILE A 123 -12.37 16.40 -15.54
CA ILE A 123 -12.82 15.00 -15.47
C ILE A 123 -11.95 14.10 -16.33
N ALA A 124 -11.59 14.52 -17.55
CA ALA A 124 -10.76 13.72 -18.43
C ALA A 124 -9.37 13.47 -17.85
N ASP A 125 -8.80 14.44 -17.17
CA ASP A 125 -7.51 14.31 -16.50
C ASP A 125 -7.59 13.40 -15.26
N LYS A 126 -8.63 13.58 -14.43
CA LYS A 126 -8.87 12.70 -13.27
C LYS A 126 -9.19 11.27 -13.68
N ALA A 127 -9.94 11.06 -14.75
CA ALA A 127 -10.22 9.72 -15.28
C ALA A 127 -8.94 9.00 -15.73
N ARG A 128 -8.00 9.72 -16.37
CA ARG A 128 -6.69 9.16 -16.72
C ARG A 128 -5.88 8.77 -15.48
N GLN A 129 -5.89 9.61 -14.44
CA GLN A 129 -5.22 9.29 -13.18
C GLN A 129 -5.86 8.08 -12.48
N LEU A 130 -7.19 7.97 -12.51
CA LEU A 130 -7.93 6.84 -11.96
C LEU A 130 -7.56 5.53 -12.67
N GLU A 131 -7.49 5.54 -13.99
CA GLU A 131 -7.08 4.37 -14.77
C GLU A 131 -5.65 3.92 -14.45
N LEU A 132 -4.72 4.85 -14.27
CA LEU A 132 -3.35 4.54 -13.86
C LEU A 132 -3.32 3.97 -12.43
N ALA A 133 -4.11 4.54 -11.52
CA ALA A 133 -4.22 4.05 -10.16
C ALA A 133 -4.81 2.62 -10.12
N LYS A 134 -5.88 2.34 -10.88
CA LYS A 134 -6.47 0.99 -11.00
C LYS A 134 -5.47 -0.05 -11.51
N LYS A 135 -4.66 0.30 -12.50
CA LYS A 135 -3.61 -0.59 -13.00
C LYS A 135 -2.53 -0.84 -11.95
N ALA A 136 -2.14 0.18 -11.21
CA ALA A 136 -1.16 0.04 -10.13
C ALA A 136 -1.69 -0.85 -8.99
N VAL A 137 -2.94 -0.70 -8.59
CA VAL A 137 -3.61 -1.56 -7.61
C VAL A 137 -3.61 -3.01 -8.09
N GLY A 138 -4.08 -3.28 -9.31
CA GLY A 138 -4.13 -4.64 -9.84
C GLY A 138 -2.76 -5.32 -9.92
N ALA A 139 -1.70 -4.58 -10.26
CA ALA A 139 -0.33 -5.10 -10.24
C ALA A 139 0.13 -5.44 -8.82
N LYS A 140 -0.20 -4.58 -7.83
CA LYS A 140 0.14 -4.82 -6.41
C LYS A 140 -0.64 -5.99 -5.82
N GLU A 141 -1.93 -6.13 -6.12
CA GLU A 141 -2.75 -7.27 -5.69
C GLU A 141 -2.23 -8.59 -6.25
N SER A 142 -1.81 -8.60 -7.53
CA SER A 142 -1.18 -9.78 -8.14
C SER A 142 0.12 -10.15 -7.43
N ASN A 143 0.95 -9.17 -7.09
CA ASN A 143 2.19 -9.38 -6.35
C ASN A 143 1.90 -9.89 -4.92
N LEU A 144 0.91 -9.32 -4.24
CA LEU A 144 0.47 -9.78 -2.92
C LEU A 144 0.01 -11.24 -2.95
N ALA A 145 -0.79 -11.62 -3.96
CA ALA A 145 -1.24 -13.01 -4.10
C ALA A 145 -0.06 -13.97 -4.31
N ALA A 146 0.94 -13.60 -5.12
CA ALA A 146 2.15 -14.38 -5.32
C ALA A 146 2.95 -14.52 -4.02
N LYS A 147 3.18 -13.42 -3.30
CA LYS A 147 3.91 -13.42 -2.02
C LYS A 147 3.19 -14.23 -0.94
N LYS A 148 1.86 -14.17 -0.84
CA LYS A 148 1.08 -15.01 0.08
C LYS A 148 1.27 -16.50 -0.24
N GLY A 149 1.24 -16.88 -1.51
CA GLY A 149 1.48 -18.26 -1.92
C GLY A 149 2.92 -18.74 -1.66
N GLU A 150 3.92 -17.86 -1.77
CA GLU A 150 5.30 -18.16 -1.37
C GLU A 150 5.42 -18.31 0.14
N LEU A 151 4.80 -17.41 0.91
CA LEU A 151 4.78 -17.48 2.37
C LEU A 151 4.20 -18.80 2.88
N GLU A 152 3.06 -19.24 2.32
CA GLU A 152 2.45 -20.53 2.69
C GLU A 152 3.37 -21.70 2.44
N LYS A 153 4.09 -21.71 1.31
CA LYS A 153 5.07 -22.76 1.00
C LYS A 153 6.25 -22.73 1.98
N ILE A 154 6.80 -21.56 2.24
CA ILE A 154 7.94 -21.40 3.17
C ILE A 154 7.53 -21.82 4.58
N ILE A 155 6.33 -21.45 5.06
CA ILE A 155 5.82 -21.90 6.36
C ILE A 155 5.72 -23.42 6.40
N ALA A 156 5.14 -24.04 5.37
CA ALA A 156 4.99 -25.49 5.33
C ALA A 156 6.33 -26.27 5.27
N GLU A 157 7.34 -25.70 4.59
CA GLU A 157 8.68 -26.25 4.53
C GLU A 157 9.41 -26.06 5.86
N THR A 158 9.38 -24.85 6.41
CA THR A 158 10.07 -24.52 7.67
C THR A 158 9.49 -25.27 8.86
N GLU A 159 8.20 -25.56 8.91
CA GLU A 159 7.58 -26.38 9.96
C GLU A 159 8.12 -27.84 9.97
N LYS A 160 8.40 -28.39 8.78
CA LYS A 160 9.02 -29.71 8.67
C LYS A 160 10.47 -29.69 9.13
N GLU A 161 11.21 -28.67 8.74
CA GLU A 161 12.60 -28.48 9.14
C GLU A 161 12.72 -28.22 10.65
N GLU A 162 11.87 -27.38 11.24
CA GLU A 162 11.83 -27.17 12.70
C GLU A 162 11.65 -28.48 13.46
N LYS A 163 10.66 -29.28 13.10
CA LYS A 163 10.43 -30.59 13.73
C LYS A 163 11.63 -31.54 13.60
N HIS A 164 12.39 -31.44 12.52
CA HIS A 164 13.60 -32.21 12.32
C HIS A 164 14.75 -31.67 13.19
N PHE A 165 14.91 -30.36 13.24
CA PHE A 165 15.96 -29.72 14.06
C PHE A 165 15.69 -29.83 15.56
N ASP A 166 14.42 -29.76 16.01
CA ASP A 166 14.06 -29.95 17.42
C ASP A 166 14.50 -31.33 17.96
N LYS A 167 14.33 -32.39 17.15
CA LYS A 167 14.83 -33.69 17.52
C LYS A 167 16.37 -33.76 17.59
N ASN A 168 17.02 -33.14 16.60
CA ASN A 168 18.47 -33.11 16.52
C ASN A 168 19.09 -32.24 17.62
N ILE A 169 18.43 -31.16 18.02
CA ILE A 169 18.86 -30.31 19.14
C ILE A 169 18.88 -31.09 20.45
N GLN A 170 17.80 -31.83 20.76
CA GLN A 170 17.76 -32.60 22.00
C GLN A 170 18.93 -33.57 22.08
N SER A 171 19.18 -34.33 21.02
CA SER A 171 20.31 -35.22 20.96
C SER A 171 21.67 -34.50 21.03
N ALA A 172 21.80 -33.35 20.33
CA ALA A 172 23.04 -32.58 20.37
C ALA A 172 23.31 -31.92 21.74
N ARG A 173 22.25 -31.57 22.51
CA ARG A 173 22.36 -31.04 23.87
C ARG A 173 22.77 -32.14 24.88
N GLU A 174 22.32 -33.37 24.68
CA GLU A 174 22.71 -34.51 25.49
C GLU A 174 24.21 -34.86 25.32
N ASP A 175 24.77 -34.63 24.11
CA ASP A 175 26.19 -34.82 23.82
C ASP A 175 27.11 -33.76 24.45
N VAL A 176 26.56 -32.69 25.04
CA VAL A 176 27.33 -31.58 25.64
C VAL A 176 27.28 -31.67 27.17
N GLU A 177 28.43 -31.49 27.81
CA GLU A 177 28.52 -31.45 29.28
C GLU A 177 27.65 -30.32 29.86
N PRO A 178 26.84 -30.57 30.92
CA PRO A 178 25.87 -29.60 31.46
C PRO A 178 26.47 -28.24 31.81
N ARG A 179 27.68 -28.18 32.29
CA ARG A 179 28.40 -26.94 32.65
C ARG A 179 28.72 -26.10 31.42
N LEU A 180 29.13 -26.75 30.34
CA LEU A 180 29.44 -26.11 29.06
C LEU A 180 28.16 -25.67 28.38
N LEU A 181 27.10 -26.45 28.48
CA LEU A 181 25.78 -26.09 27.94
C LEU A 181 25.20 -24.81 28.58
N MET A 182 25.27 -24.70 29.91
CA MET A 182 24.87 -23.49 30.64
C MET A 182 25.67 -22.25 30.21
N SER A 183 26.99 -22.43 29.98
CA SER A 183 27.82 -21.31 29.51
C SER A 183 27.52 -20.95 28.07
N TYR A 184 27.27 -21.91 27.21
CA TYR A 184 26.86 -21.74 25.83
C TYR A 184 25.55 -20.99 25.74
N ASP A 185 24.49 -21.41 26.45
CA ASP A 185 23.18 -20.78 26.44
C ASP A 185 23.26 -19.33 26.94
N ARG A 186 24.04 -19.06 27.99
CA ARG A 186 24.26 -17.70 28.50
C ARG A 186 24.94 -16.79 27.48
N ILE A 187 25.98 -17.27 26.79
CA ILE A 187 26.70 -16.49 25.80
C ILE A 187 25.75 -16.21 24.61
N ARG A 188 25.06 -17.22 24.10
CA ARG A 188 24.17 -17.12 22.98
C ARG A 188 23.03 -16.08 23.22
N GLN A 189 22.45 -16.06 24.42
CA GLN A 189 21.41 -15.11 24.79
C GLN A 189 21.91 -13.66 24.91
N ASN A 190 23.18 -13.48 25.31
CA ASN A 190 23.75 -12.15 25.53
C ASN A 190 24.31 -11.49 24.26
N TYR A 191 24.56 -12.26 23.21
CA TYR A 191 25.11 -11.75 21.96
C TYR A 191 24.05 -11.74 20.86
N ARG A 192 23.93 -10.58 20.20
CA ARG A 192 22.93 -10.34 19.16
C ARG A 192 22.99 -11.27 17.95
N ASN A 193 24.18 -11.82 17.67
CA ASN A 193 24.39 -12.76 16.57
C ASN A 193 24.14 -14.24 16.96
N GLY A 194 23.80 -14.51 18.23
CA GLY A 194 23.54 -15.85 18.73
C GLY A 194 24.74 -16.82 18.65
N LEU A 195 25.97 -16.34 18.45
CA LEU A 195 27.17 -17.15 18.32
C LEU A 195 27.91 -17.25 19.64
N ALA A 196 28.06 -18.48 20.18
CA ALA A 196 28.83 -18.76 21.39
C ALA A 196 30.22 -19.28 21.06
N VAL A 197 30.40 -19.86 19.89
CA VAL A 197 31.68 -20.41 19.39
C VAL A 197 32.00 -19.73 18.07
N VAL A 198 33.15 -19.09 17.97
CA VAL A 198 33.61 -18.42 16.75
C VAL A 198 34.95 -18.98 16.28
N PRO A 199 35.18 -19.13 14.98
CA PRO A 199 36.49 -19.46 14.47
C PRO A 199 37.44 -18.27 14.72
N VAL A 200 38.64 -18.58 15.22
CA VAL A 200 39.70 -17.59 15.36
C VAL A 200 40.83 -18.01 14.39
N GLU A 201 41.17 -17.10 13.48
CA GLU A 201 42.35 -17.28 12.64
C GLU A 201 43.58 -17.25 13.54
N ARG A 202 44.41 -18.26 13.39
CA ARG A 202 45.68 -18.35 14.11
C ARG A 202 46.64 -17.44 13.34
N ASP A 203 46.96 -16.29 13.93
CA ASP A 203 48.01 -15.45 13.39
C ASP A 203 49.30 -16.28 13.30
N ALA A 204 49.89 -16.36 12.10
CA ALA A 204 51.06 -17.14 11.78
C ALA A 204 52.33 -16.43 12.30
#